data_363cf373180f6ee88ef6c4ac0d88fe28
#
_entry.id   363cf373180f6ee88ef6c4ac0d88fe28
#
_cell.length_a   1.000
_cell.length_b   1.000
_cell.length_c   1.000
_cell.angle_alpha   90.00
_cell.angle_beta   90.00
_cell.angle_gamma   90.00
#
_symmetry.space_group_name_H-M   'P 1'
#
loop_
_entity.id
_entity.type
_entity.pdbx_description
1 polymer ?
#
loop_
_entity_poly.entity_id
_entity_poly.type
_entity_poly.pdbx_seq_one_letter_code
_entity_poly.pdbx_strand_id
1 'polypeptide(L)'
;IANEKCSAAPDDTAAPTTLTSLSYSDTTWSLLFNCSSVFASTELRQALASAARGAAEVPDGGLYAAANGLVPDGLTVDGMNYRDTAGDVTPAAVDARALYLTARQTLTTSDFNKVSLMVPAGSGVTSAAEEINGVWQKEFSLFFSVEEVDEETFAKRLAEGDYTIALAPISAEGGSVYNMLNQFTAAGGGLTGYADSLYAT
;
A
#
# COMPACT_ATOMS: atom_id res chain seq x y z
N ILE A 1 13.01 26.87 -1.70
CA ILE A 1 13.47 26.54 -3.06
C ILE A 1 13.72 27.87 -3.74
N ALA A 2 15.00 28.21 -3.93
CA ALA A 2 15.39 29.42 -4.59
C ALA A 2 15.12 29.29 -6.09
N ASN A 3 14.29 30.19 -6.60
CA ASN A 3 14.02 30.31 -8.02
C ASN A 3 15.18 31.08 -8.64
N GLU A 4 16.26 30.40 -9.03
CA GLU A 4 17.30 31.02 -9.83
C GLU A 4 16.76 31.24 -11.25
N LYS A 5 16.53 32.51 -11.57
CA LYS A 5 16.33 32.94 -12.94
C LYS A 5 17.59 32.62 -13.74
N CYS A 6 17.54 31.58 -14.53
CA CYS A 6 18.51 31.36 -15.59
C CYS A 6 18.31 32.46 -16.63
N SER A 7 19.18 33.49 -16.59
CA SER A 7 19.25 34.47 -17.66
C SER A 7 20.05 33.86 -18.82
N ALA A 8 19.36 33.35 -19.82
CA ALA A 8 20.02 32.93 -21.06
C ALA A 8 20.55 34.16 -21.76
N ALA A 9 21.86 34.19 -22.00
CA ALA A 9 22.45 35.08 -23.00
C ALA A 9 21.98 34.64 -24.39
N PRO A 10 21.68 35.56 -25.29
CA PRO A 10 21.25 35.21 -26.64
C PRO A 10 22.49 34.76 -27.46
N ASP A 11 22.77 33.46 -27.44
CA ASP A 11 23.66 32.84 -28.38
C ASP A 11 22.86 31.87 -29.25
N ASP A 12 22.67 32.25 -30.50
CA ASP A 12 21.79 31.65 -31.49
C ASP A 12 22.33 30.30 -32.04
N THR A 13 23.31 29.71 -31.34
CA THR A 13 23.92 28.42 -31.70
C THR A 13 23.78 27.34 -30.64
N ALA A 14 22.90 27.53 -29.66
CA ALA A 14 22.66 26.50 -28.66
C ALA A 14 21.97 25.30 -29.32
N ALA A 15 22.63 24.15 -29.28
CA ALA A 15 22.02 22.87 -29.64
C ALA A 15 20.73 22.68 -28.82
N PRO A 16 19.70 22.12 -29.43
CA PRO A 16 18.45 21.93 -28.72
C PRO A 16 18.69 21.11 -27.43
N THR A 17 18.40 21.70 -26.29
CA THR A 17 18.50 21.02 -25.01
C THR A 17 17.43 19.94 -24.99
N THR A 18 17.82 18.70 -25.17
CA THR A 18 16.90 17.57 -25.01
C THR A 18 16.65 17.39 -23.52
N LEU A 19 15.44 17.69 -23.09
CA LEU A 19 15.00 17.34 -21.73
C LEU A 19 14.79 15.83 -21.67
N THR A 20 15.59 15.16 -20.87
CA THR A 20 15.37 13.75 -20.54
C THR A 20 14.55 13.68 -19.26
N SER A 21 13.36 13.12 -19.35
CA SER A 21 12.53 12.82 -18.18
C SER A 21 12.86 11.41 -17.72
N LEU A 22 13.21 11.28 -16.45
CA LEU A 22 13.34 9.99 -15.77
C LEU A 22 12.16 9.89 -14.79
N SER A 23 11.41 8.80 -14.88
CA SER A 23 10.39 8.44 -13.90
C SER A 23 10.81 7.19 -13.17
N TYR A 24 10.59 7.16 -11.87
CA TYR A 24 10.79 5.99 -11.02
C TYR A 24 9.68 5.90 -10.00
N SER A 25 9.41 4.70 -9.52
CA SER A 25 8.43 4.46 -8.47
C SER A 25 9.18 4.21 -7.16
N ASP A 26 8.83 4.96 -6.12
CA ASP A 26 9.40 4.83 -4.77
C ASP A 26 8.33 4.54 -3.71
N THR A 27 7.08 4.46 -4.12
CA THR A 27 5.93 4.32 -3.24
C THR A 27 5.00 3.23 -3.75
N THR A 28 4.56 2.37 -2.85
CA THR A 28 3.54 1.34 -3.13
C THR A 28 2.31 1.57 -2.26
N TRP A 29 1.15 1.69 -2.88
CA TRP A 29 -0.11 1.68 -2.16
C TRP A 29 -0.44 0.27 -1.70
N SER A 30 -0.64 0.11 -0.41
CA SER A 30 -0.80 -1.20 0.22
C SER A 30 -2.01 -1.24 1.14
N LEU A 31 -2.72 -2.36 1.12
CA LEU A 31 -3.73 -2.65 2.14
C LEU A 31 -3.04 -3.10 3.43
N LEU A 32 -3.25 -2.33 4.48
CA LEU A 32 -2.78 -2.63 5.82
C LEU A 32 -3.96 -3.12 6.67
N PHE A 33 -3.80 -4.28 7.29
CA PHE A 33 -4.75 -4.82 8.26
C PHE A 33 -4.15 -4.64 9.66
N ASN A 34 -4.86 -3.96 10.54
CA ASN A 34 -4.47 -3.91 11.94
C ASN A 34 -4.65 -5.31 12.54
N CYS A 35 -3.56 -5.95 12.95
CA CYS A 35 -3.55 -7.33 13.44
C CYS A 35 -4.20 -7.50 14.83
N SER A 36 -4.79 -6.45 15.37
CA SER A 36 -5.65 -6.52 16.55
C SER A 36 -7.09 -6.90 16.17
N SER A 37 -7.90 -7.28 17.14
CA SER A 37 -9.32 -7.57 16.94
C SER A 37 -9.58 -8.65 15.87
N VAL A 38 -10.51 -8.41 14.93
CA VAL A 38 -10.91 -9.41 13.91
C VAL A 38 -9.76 -9.80 12.99
N PHE A 39 -8.83 -8.89 12.74
CA PHE A 39 -7.66 -9.13 11.88
C PHE A 39 -6.48 -9.79 12.61
N ALA A 40 -6.66 -10.26 13.84
CA ALA A 40 -5.78 -11.26 14.44
C ALA A 40 -5.82 -12.58 13.66
N SER A 41 -6.98 -12.92 13.02
CA SER A 41 -7.07 -14.09 12.14
C SER A 41 -6.25 -13.92 10.88
N THR A 42 -5.24 -14.76 10.71
CA THR A 42 -4.42 -14.83 9.50
C THR A 42 -5.24 -15.27 8.29
N GLU A 43 -6.16 -16.21 8.49
CA GLU A 43 -7.05 -16.74 7.45
C GLU A 43 -7.94 -15.62 6.90
N LEU A 44 -8.46 -14.75 7.76
CA LEU A 44 -9.26 -13.61 7.34
C LEU A 44 -8.43 -12.63 6.51
N ARG A 45 -7.25 -12.25 7.00
CA ARG A 45 -6.36 -11.35 6.24
C ARG A 45 -5.98 -11.91 4.88
N GLN A 46 -5.62 -13.20 4.82
CA GLN A 46 -5.28 -13.88 3.56
C GLN A 46 -6.47 -13.95 2.61
N ALA A 47 -7.67 -14.22 3.12
CA ALA A 47 -8.90 -14.25 2.33
C ALA A 47 -9.19 -12.90 1.68
N LEU A 48 -9.19 -11.83 2.48
CA LEU A 48 -9.46 -10.47 2.01
C LEU A 48 -8.36 -9.97 1.04
N ALA A 49 -7.09 -10.18 1.37
CA ALA A 49 -5.98 -9.79 0.51
C ALA A 49 -5.99 -10.56 -0.84
N SER A 50 -6.31 -11.85 -0.79
CA SER A 50 -6.36 -12.69 -2.00
C SER A 50 -7.52 -12.28 -2.91
N ALA A 51 -8.69 -11.98 -2.34
CA ALA A 51 -9.85 -11.51 -3.10
C ALA A 51 -9.64 -10.10 -3.68
N ALA A 52 -8.93 -9.23 -2.95
CA ALA A 52 -8.63 -7.87 -3.41
C ALA A 52 -7.61 -7.83 -4.56
N ARG A 53 -6.88 -8.91 -4.80
CA ARG A 53 -5.86 -8.93 -5.85
C ARG A 53 -6.47 -8.73 -7.23
N GLY A 54 -6.01 -7.69 -7.93
CA GLY A 54 -6.53 -7.32 -9.25
C GLY A 54 -7.97 -6.80 -9.22
N ALA A 55 -8.49 -6.49 -8.03
CA ALA A 55 -9.83 -5.94 -7.85
C ALA A 55 -9.92 -4.47 -8.26
N ALA A 56 -8.87 -3.71 -8.00
CA ALA A 56 -8.81 -2.30 -8.36
C ALA A 56 -8.12 -2.11 -9.71
N GLU A 57 -8.70 -1.28 -10.55
CA GLU A 57 -8.04 -0.83 -11.77
C GLU A 57 -6.93 0.16 -11.42
N VAL A 58 -5.83 0.10 -12.18
CA VAL A 58 -4.76 1.09 -12.07
C VAL A 58 -5.30 2.41 -12.62
N PRO A 59 -5.31 3.52 -11.85
CA PRO A 59 -5.83 4.78 -12.33
C PRO A 59 -5.12 5.25 -13.60
N ASP A 60 -5.89 5.73 -14.56
CA ASP A 60 -5.37 6.29 -15.80
C ASP A 60 -4.46 7.51 -15.53
N GLY A 61 -3.44 7.70 -16.36
CA GLY A 61 -2.58 8.89 -16.30
C GLY A 61 -1.09 8.62 -16.15
N GLY A 62 -0.67 7.35 -16.12
CA GLY A 62 0.74 6.95 -16.14
C GLY A 62 1.53 7.21 -14.86
N LEU A 63 0.85 7.65 -13.78
CA LEU A 63 1.45 7.84 -12.45
C LEU A 63 1.46 6.55 -11.62
N TYR A 64 0.62 5.60 -11.96
CA TYR A 64 0.45 4.35 -11.23
C TYR A 64 0.73 3.16 -12.13
N ALA A 65 1.23 2.09 -11.55
CA ALA A 65 1.42 0.79 -12.20
C ALA A 65 0.98 -0.32 -11.25
N ALA A 66 0.60 -1.47 -11.80
CA ALA A 66 0.28 -2.63 -10.98
C ALA A 66 1.52 -3.07 -10.19
N ALA A 67 1.37 -3.23 -8.87
CA ALA A 67 2.46 -3.63 -7.99
C ALA A 67 2.59 -5.16 -7.95
N ASN A 68 3.80 -5.65 -8.18
CA ASN A 68 4.15 -7.08 -8.06
C ASN A 68 4.76 -7.41 -6.68
N GLY A 69 4.63 -6.53 -5.73
CA GLY A 69 5.13 -6.67 -4.37
C GLY A 69 5.25 -5.32 -3.68
N LEU A 70 5.70 -5.33 -2.42
CA LEU A 70 5.81 -4.10 -1.63
C LEU A 70 6.89 -3.16 -2.19
N VAL A 71 8.06 -3.70 -2.54
CA VAL A 71 9.17 -2.90 -3.09
C VAL A 71 8.94 -2.70 -4.58
N PRO A 72 8.82 -1.44 -5.07
CA PRO A 72 8.65 -1.14 -6.48
C PRO A 72 9.85 -1.58 -7.33
N ASP A 73 9.59 -1.76 -8.63
CA ASP A 73 10.67 -1.94 -9.60
C ASP A 73 11.56 -0.70 -9.69
N GLY A 74 12.84 -0.93 -9.95
CA GLY A 74 13.83 0.15 -10.11
C GLY A 74 14.56 0.57 -8.84
N LEU A 75 14.09 0.13 -7.65
CA LEU A 75 14.86 0.33 -6.43
C LEU A 75 16.05 -0.65 -6.37
N THR A 76 17.22 -0.14 -6.00
CA THR A 76 18.45 -0.91 -6.00
C THR A 76 19.00 -1.14 -4.59
N VAL A 77 19.68 -2.27 -4.42
CA VAL A 77 20.52 -2.57 -3.26
C VAL A 77 21.88 -2.96 -3.79
N ASP A 78 22.92 -2.29 -3.33
CA ASP A 78 24.30 -2.50 -3.80
C ASP A 78 24.46 -2.42 -5.33
N GLY A 79 23.68 -1.55 -5.97
CA GLY A 79 23.70 -1.34 -7.44
C GLY A 79 22.93 -2.39 -8.24
N MET A 80 22.31 -3.37 -7.59
CA MET A 80 21.47 -4.38 -8.25
C MET A 80 19.98 -4.07 -7.99
N ASN A 81 19.14 -4.26 -9.01
CA ASN A 81 17.71 -4.11 -8.83
C ASN A 81 17.22 -5.14 -7.79
N TYR A 82 16.53 -4.65 -6.75
CA TYR A 82 16.03 -5.51 -5.68
C TYR A 82 15.09 -6.60 -6.20
N ARG A 83 14.21 -6.25 -7.15
CA ARG A 83 13.21 -7.20 -7.69
C ARG A 83 13.86 -8.31 -8.51
N ASP A 84 14.96 -8.05 -9.22
CA ASP A 84 15.69 -9.07 -9.96
C ASP A 84 16.22 -10.18 -9.02
N THR A 85 16.56 -9.81 -7.77
CA THR A 85 17.08 -10.76 -6.78
C THR A 85 15.97 -11.37 -5.93
N ALA A 86 15.03 -10.56 -5.45
CA ALA A 86 13.95 -11.00 -4.58
C ALA A 86 12.81 -11.72 -5.34
N GLY A 87 12.71 -11.47 -6.66
CA GLY A 87 11.61 -11.99 -7.47
C GLY A 87 10.27 -11.33 -7.15
N ASP A 88 9.23 -11.74 -7.87
CA ASP A 88 7.87 -11.31 -7.58
C ASP A 88 7.34 -12.02 -6.34
N VAL A 89 6.89 -11.23 -5.36
CA VAL A 89 6.21 -11.77 -4.19
C VAL A 89 4.75 -11.98 -4.56
N THR A 90 4.50 -13.04 -5.32
CA THR A 90 3.13 -13.48 -5.59
C THR A 90 2.78 -14.52 -4.53
N PRO A 91 1.91 -14.21 -3.55
CA PRO A 91 1.43 -15.23 -2.65
C PRO A 91 0.84 -16.39 -3.44
N ALA A 92 1.04 -17.62 -2.96
CA ALA A 92 0.45 -18.79 -3.59
C ALA A 92 -1.06 -18.59 -3.81
N ALA A 93 -1.58 -19.10 -4.91
CA ALA A 93 -3.01 -19.08 -5.14
C ALA A 93 -3.71 -19.82 -3.99
N VAL A 94 -4.56 -19.12 -3.27
CA VAL A 94 -5.33 -19.66 -2.16
C VAL A 94 -6.83 -19.60 -2.47
N ASP A 95 -7.57 -20.53 -1.94
CA ASP A 95 -9.04 -20.45 -1.97
C ASP A 95 -9.48 -19.42 -0.91
N ALA A 96 -9.68 -18.19 -1.34
CA ALA A 96 -10.08 -17.08 -0.48
C ALA A 96 -11.39 -17.37 0.26
N ARG A 97 -12.35 -18.06 -0.39
CA ARG A 97 -13.62 -18.41 0.22
C ARG A 97 -13.46 -19.47 1.31
N ALA A 98 -12.63 -20.49 1.07
CA ALA A 98 -12.34 -21.51 2.08
C ALA A 98 -11.66 -20.89 3.32
N LEU A 99 -10.69 -20.01 3.12
CA LEU A 99 -10.04 -19.27 4.22
C LEU A 99 -11.03 -18.41 4.99
N TYR A 100 -11.90 -17.68 4.28
CA TYR A 100 -12.94 -16.88 4.93
C TYR A 100 -13.88 -17.75 5.77
N LEU A 101 -14.33 -18.89 5.25
CA LEU A 101 -15.20 -19.81 6.01
C LEU A 101 -14.49 -20.39 7.24
N THR A 102 -13.18 -20.62 7.17
CA THR A 102 -12.38 -21.02 8.33
C THR A 102 -12.36 -19.92 9.38
N ALA A 103 -12.07 -18.67 9.00
CA ALA A 103 -12.10 -17.53 9.90
C ALA A 103 -13.48 -17.33 10.56
N ARG A 104 -14.57 -17.59 9.81
CA ARG A 104 -15.95 -17.48 10.32
C ARG A 104 -16.31 -18.52 11.37
N GLN A 105 -15.53 -19.53 11.61
CA GLN A 105 -15.76 -20.48 12.72
C GLN A 105 -15.59 -19.82 14.10
N THR A 106 -14.77 -18.77 14.18
CA THR A 106 -14.48 -18.05 15.42
C THR A 106 -14.99 -16.61 15.43
N LEU A 107 -15.30 -16.04 14.25
CA LEU A 107 -15.76 -14.67 14.10
C LEU A 107 -17.25 -14.61 13.79
N THR A 108 -17.94 -13.69 14.43
CA THR A 108 -19.37 -13.42 14.25
C THR A 108 -19.60 -12.22 13.34
N THR A 109 -20.82 -12.00 12.90
CA THR A 109 -21.16 -10.81 12.09
C THR A 109 -20.95 -9.51 12.87
N SER A 110 -21.17 -9.52 14.18
CA SER A 110 -21.00 -8.34 15.04
C SER A 110 -19.53 -7.88 15.14
N ASP A 111 -18.57 -8.78 14.93
CA ASP A 111 -17.15 -8.43 14.99
C ASP A 111 -16.74 -7.50 13.86
N PHE A 112 -17.49 -7.51 12.75
CA PHE A 112 -17.24 -6.65 11.59
C PHE A 112 -17.93 -5.28 11.66
N ASN A 113 -18.79 -5.03 12.63
CA ASN A 113 -19.58 -3.79 12.70
C ASN A 113 -18.75 -2.51 12.89
N LYS A 114 -17.50 -2.64 13.37
CA LYS A 114 -16.60 -1.52 13.62
C LYS A 114 -15.44 -1.46 12.61
N VAL A 115 -15.50 -2.30 11.59
CA VAL A 115 -14.45 -2.32 10.58
C VAL A 115 -14.72 -1.22 9.55
N SER A 116 -13.71 -0.39 9.31
CA SER A 116 -13.69 0.61 8.25
C SER A 116 -12.42 0.48 7.41
N LEU A 117 -12.51 0.92 6.17
CA LEU A 117 -11.37 1.05 5.26
C LEU A 117 -11.01 2.54 5.18
N MET A 118 -9.93 2.91 5.85
CA MET A 118 -9.44 4.28 5.92
C MET A 118 -8.58 4.61 4.70
N VAL A 119 -8.83 5.76 4.10
CA VAL A 119 -8.07 6.30 2.96
C VAL A 119 -7.75 7.78 3.17
N PRO A 120 -6.58 8.28 2.70
CA PRO A 120 -6.30 9.70 2.76
C PRO A 120 -7.12 10.46 1.71
N ALA A 121 -7.79 11.52 2.14
CA ALA A 121 -8.62 12.36 1.28
C ALA A 121 -7.79 13.02 0.18
N GLY A 122 -8.36 13.11 -1.02
CA GLY A 122 -7.69 13.73 -2.16
C GLY A 122 -6.52 12.94 -2.77
N SER A 123 -6.25 11.75 -2.27
CA SER A 123 -5.16 10.88 -2.79
C SER A 123 -5.47 10.23 -4.14
N GLY A 124 -6.73 10.25 -4.56
CA GLY A 124 -7.18 9.59 -5.80
C GLY A 124 -7.35 8.06 -5.68
N VAL A 125 -7.16 7.47 -4.50
CA VAL A 125 -7.27 6.01 -4.30
C VAL A 125 -8.62 5.57 -3.73
N THR A 126 -9.55 6.49 -3.50
CA THR A 126 -10.87 6.17 -2.95
C THR A 126 -11.64 5.22 -3.86
N SER A 127 -11.60 5.44 -5.18
CA SER A 127 -12.24 4.54 -6.16
C SER A 127 -11.67 3.12 -6.07
N ALA A 128 -10.36 2.97 -5.94
CA ALA A 128 -9.72 1.68 -5.77
C ALA A 128 -10.16 0.99 -4.46
N ALA A 129 -10.31 1.76 -3.37
CA ALA A 129 -10.83 1.24 -2.11
C ALA A 129 -12.29 0.76 -2.23
N GLU A 130 -13.11 1.50 -2.98
CA GLU A 130 -14.51 1.12 -3.25
C GLU A 130 -14.61 -0.14 -4.11
N GLU A 131 -13.77 -0.27 -5.13
CA GLU A 131 -13.69 -1.46 -5.99
C GLU A 131 -13.31 -2.70 -5.18
N ILE A 132 -12.27 -2.61 -4.35
CA ILE A 132 -11.84 -3.66 -3.44
C ILE A 132 -12.99 -4.06 -2.51
N ASN A 133 -13.67 -3.08 -1.92
CA ASN A 133 -14.80 -3.29 -1.04
C ASN A 133 -15.98 -3.98 -1.77
N GLY A 134 -16.22 -3.61 -3.02
CA GLY A 134 -17.19 -4.27 -3.90
C GLY A 134 -16.89 -5.75 -4.13
N VAL A 135 -15.61 -6.12 -4.29
CA VAL A 135 -15.21 -7.52 -4.39
C VAL A 135 -15.45 -8.26 -3.07
N TRP A 136 -15.11 -7.68 -1.93
CA TRP A 136 -15.39 -8.30 -0.63
C TRP A 136 -16.88 -8.48 -0.38
N GLN A 137 -17.70 -7.53 -0.83
CA GLN A 137 -19.16 -7.67 -0.75
C GLN A 137 -19.65 -8.84 -1.60
N LYS A 138 -19.16 -8.96 -2.82
CA LYS A 138 -19.54 -10.02 -3.75
C LYS A 138 -19.10 -11.41 -3.27
N GLU A 139 -17.86 -11.53 -2.81
CA GLU A 139 -17.26 -12.83 -2.46
C GLU A 139 -17.65 -13.31 -1.06
N PHE A 140 -17.76 -12.39 -0.11
CA PHE A 140 -17.92 -12.71 1.31
C PHE A 140 -19.18 -12.13 1.95
N SER A 141 -19.94 -11.31 1.24
CA SER A 141 -21.03 -10.49 1.78
C SER A 141 -20.56 -9.55 2.90
N LEU A 142 -19.30 -9.10 2.83
CA LEU A 142 -18.71 -8.10 3.70
C LEU A 142 -18.66 -6.76 2.97
N PHE A 143 -19.18 -5.72 3.60
CA PHE A 143 -19.09 -4.36 3.13
C PHE A 143 -18.64 -3.46 4.28
N PHE A 144 -17.50 -2.81 4.10
CA PHE A 144 -16.94 -1.91 5.10
C PHE A 144 -17.19 -0.46 4.69
N SER A 145 -17.35 0.43 5.65
CA SER A 145 -17.40 1.86 5.34
C SER A 145 -16.03 2.32 4.86
N VAL A 146 -16.00 3.04 3.75
CA VAL A 146 -14.80 3.77 3.32
C VAL A 146 -14.79 5.11 4.05
N GLU A 147 -13.72 5.38 4.78
CA GLU A 147 -13.55 6.57 5.60
C GLU A 147 -12.41 7.41 5.01
N GLU A 148 -12.76 8.54 4.38
CA GLU A 148 -11.79 9.52 3.93
C GLU A 148 -11.43 10.47 5.07
N VAL A 149 -10.14 10.56 5.38
CA VAL A 149 -9.62 11.47 6.40
C VAL A 149 -8.52 12.34 5.80
N ASP A 150 -8.35 13.55 6.33
CA ASP A 150 -7.26 14.41 5.90
C ASP A 150 -5.89 13.77 6.16
N GLU A 151 -4.87 14.23 5.44
CA GLU A 151 -3.53 13.63 5.45
C GLU A 151 -2.90 13.62 6.86
N GLU A 152 -3.07 14.70 7.64
CA GLU A 152 -2.53 14.80 8.99
C GLU A 152 -3.20 13.79 9.92
N THR A 153 -4.53 13.72 9.88
CA THR A 153 -5.32 12.74 10.65
C THR A 153 -4.97 11.31 10.22
N PHE A 154 -4.81 11.05 8.91
CA PHE A 154 -4.43 9.74 8.38
C PHE A 154 -3.07 9.29 8.93
N ALA A 155 -2.06 10.13 8.81
CA ALA A 155 -0.70 9.83 9.31
C ALA A 155 -0.69 9.60 10.82
N LYS A 156 -1.41 10.42 11.58
CA LYS A 156 -1.53 10.28 13.02
C LYS A 156 -2.19 8.95 13.41
N ARG A 157 -3.32 8.63 12.81
CA ARG A 157 -4.05 7.38 13.11
C ARG A 157 -3.25 6.14 12.73
N LEU A 158 -2.50 6.16 11.61
CA LEU A 158 -1.57 5.09 11.28
C LEU A 158 -0.49 4.92 12.34
N ALA A 159 0.15 6.00 12.78
CA ALA A 159 1.21 5.97 13.78
C ALA A 159 0.70 5.48 15.14
N GLU A 160 -0.54 5.82 15.52
CA GLU A 160 -1.17 5.40 16.78
C GLU A 160 -1.79 3.99 16.70
N GLY A 161 -1.89 3.38 15.51
CA GLY A 161 -2.59 2.12 15.29
C GLY A 161 -4.11 2.23 15.42
N ASP A 162 -4.66 3.45 15.27
CA ASP A 162 -6.10 3.72 15.34
C ASP A 162 -6.76 3.55 13.96
N TYR A 163 -6.69 2.36 13.44
CA TYR A 163 -7.34 1.96 12.19
C TYR A 163 -7.69 0.47 12.23
N THR A 164 -8.57 0.03 11.36
CA THR A 164 -8.87 -1.40 11.19
C THR A 164 -8.32 -1.92 9.87
N ILE A 165 -8.66 -1.28 8.76
CA ILE A 165 -8.00 -1.45 7.46
C ILE A 165 -7.60 -0.07 6.97
N ALA A 166 -6.43 0.06 6.36
CA ALA A 166 -6.01 1.29 5.69
C ALA A 166 -5.46 0.97 4.30
N LEU A 167 -5.78 1.78 3.32
CA LEU A 167 -5.08 1.81 2.03
C LEU A 167 -4.06 2.94 2.11
N ALA A 168 -2.79 2.58 2.32
CA ALA A 168 -1.74 3.51 2.68
C ALA A 168 -0.58 3.50 1.68
N PRO A 169 0.04 4.67 1.42
CA PRO A 169 1.28 4.75 0.67
C PRO A 169 2.44 4.30 1.55
N ILE A 170 3.18 3.31 1.10
CA ILE A 170 4.42 2.86 1.74
C ILE A 170 5.57 3.35 0.87
N SER A 171 6.33 4.30 1.38
CA SER A 171 7.40 4.96 0.64
C SER A 171 8.78 4.44 1.01
N ALA A 172 9.64 4.30 -0.02
CA ALA A 172 11.05 4.07 0.14
C ALA A 172 11.76 5.42 0.29
N GLU A 173 11.71 6.03 1.46
CA GLU A 173 12.34 7.32 1.72
C GLU A 173 13.81 7.33 1.27
N GLY A 174 14.16 8.28 0.40
CA GLY A 174 15.48 8.38 -0.20
C GLY A 174 15.83 7.23 -1.16
N GLY A 175 14.83 6.50 -1.69
CA GLY A 175 15.04 5.35 -2.58
C GLY A 175 15.58 4.11 -1.86
N SER A 176 15.48 4.06 -0.53
CA SER A 176 16.04 2.97 0.27
C SER A 176 15.05 1.84 0.47
N VAL A 177 15.35 0.67 -0.09
CA VAL A 177 14.61 -0.58 0.17
C VAL A 177 14.61 -0.91 1.66
N TYR A 178 15.74 -0.69 2.35
CA TYR A 178 15.82 -0.91 3.79
C TYR A 178 14.82 -0.05 4.57
N ASN A 179 14.75 1.26 4.26
CA ASN A 179 13.81 2.16 4.94
C ASN A 179 12.37 1.74 4.70
N MET A 180 12.04 1.30 3.49
CA MET A 180 10.70 0.79 3.16
C MET A 180 10.33 -0.44 3.97
N LEU A 181 11.20 -1.44 4.02
CA LEU A 181 10.96 -2.69 4.73
C LEU A 181 11.02 -2.52 6.25
N ASN A 182 11.87 -1.60 6.74
CA ASN A 182 12.05 -1.35 8.17
C ASN A 182 10.78 -0.80 8.84
N GLN A 183 9.87 -0.16 8.09
CA GLN A 183 8.58 0.33 8.61
C GLN A 183 7.72 -0.80 9.21
N PHE A 184 7.92 -2.03 8.77
CA PHE A 184 7.20 -3.22 9.24
C PHE A 184 7.87 -3.92 10.41
N THR A 185 9.03 -3.44 10.87
CA THR A 185 9.74 -4.03 12.01
C THR A 185 9.35 -3.34 13.32
N ALA A 186 9.42 -4.09 14.42
CA ALA A 186 9.17 -3.53 15.75
C ALA A 186 10.14 -2.38 16.10
N ALA A 187 11.37 -2.43 15.58
CA ALA A 187 12.38 -1.39 15.79
C ALA A 187 12.17 -0.17 14.90
N GLY A 188 11.58 -0.35 13.72
CA GLY A 188 11.32 0.73 12.75
C GLY A 188 10.15 1.62 13.12
N GLY A 189 9.21 1.15 13.94
CA GLY A 189 8.17 1.92 14.60
C GLY A 189 7.19 2.70 13.71
N GLY A 190 7.27 2.52 12.39
CA GLY A 190 6.50 3.34 11.44
C GLY A 190 5.03 2.97 11.32
N LEU A 191 4.70 1.71 11.50
CA LEU A 191 3.35 1.18 11.32
C LEU A 191 2.88 0.43 12.57
N THR A 192 2.19 1.15 13.43
CA THR A 192 1.61 0.55 14.64
C THR A 192 0.35 -0.25 14.29
N GLY A 193 0.18 -1.40 14.93
CA GLY A 193 -0.91 -2.34 14.65
C GLY A 193 -0.51 -3.47 13.70
N TYR A 194 0.64 -3.35 13.04
CA TYR A 194 1.27 -4.46 12.33
C TYR A 194 2.12 -5.26 13.33
N ALA A 195 1.47 -6.13 14.06
CA ALA A 195 2.13 -6.97 15.05
C ALA A 195 2.32 -8.38 14.48
N ASP A 196 3.36 -8.60 13.71
CA ASP A 196 3.79 -9.96 13.41
C ASP A 196 5.00 -10.30 14.28
N SER A 197 4.85 -11.29 15.15
CA SER A 197 5.92 -11.79 16.02
C SER A 197 7.12 -12.34 15.23
N LEU A 198 6.94 -12.65 13.93
CA LEU A 198 8.02 -13.10 13.05
C LEU A 198 9.01 -11.98 12.71
N TYR A 199 8.61 -10.71 12.83
CA TYR A 199 9.47 -9.56 12.57
C TYR A 199 9.96 -8.88 13.86
N ALA A 200 9.65 -9.43 15.02
CA ALA A 200 10.05 -8.89 16.33
C ALA A 200 11.45 -9.35 16.78
N THR A 201 12.20 -10.07 15.97
CA THR A 201 13.56 -10.55 16.27
C THR A 201 14.63 -9.78 15.55
#